data_b990a5ff6050bd4933e1eb6d71a426fc
#
_entry.id   b990a5ff6050bd4933e1eb6d71a426fc
#
_cell.length_a   1.000
_cell.length_b   1.000
_cell.length_c   1.000
_cell.angle_alpha   90.00
_cell.angle_beta   90.00
_cell.angle_gamma   90.00
#
_symmetry.space_group_name_H-M   'P 1'
#
loop_
_entity.id
_entity.type
_entity.pdbx_description
1 polymer ?
#
loop_
_entity_poly.entity_id
_entity_poly.type
_entity_poly.pdbx_seq_one_letter_code
_entity_poly.pdbx_strand_id
1 'polypeptide(L)'
;MFKNVCKDLKHDVLLYYIFVDNKTTSPWTEYDIQSTVDSVKVAIRWLEEQARKNNVPLKIKSDYYIGPEFTTVNRNLPQPSVQKSVTEPNLKTGLKNINMWADAIAKRVGTTLNIAAKDGIPDVKNPKNKERLIAYLRDTYQVESVALIFMVNNYFKNDISIQINTFNTEDVEFAVVSYKYPAEIAHNFLHLYGAADMYETAFRRNDSKIDQLQKLFPNEIMMEPYARKLTGLEISDYTQYLIGWKNDYNPAYESLFTDRAYNF
;
A
#
# COMPACT_ATOMS: atom_id res chain seq x y z
N MET A 1 16.49 3.22 -8.67
CA MET A 1 15.82 1.99 -8.23
C MET A 1 15.41 2.22 -6.79
N PHE A 2 14.14 2.38 -6.52
CA PHE A 2 13.65 2.57 -5.15
C PHE A 2 13.85 1.26 -4.40
N LYS A 3 14.58 1.30 -3.29
CA LYS A 3 14.70 0.14 -2.41
C LYS A 3 13.42 0.08 -1.59
N ASN A 4 12.45 -0.66 -2.07
CA ASN A 4 11.23 -0.95 -1.34
C ASN A 4 11.53 -1.93 -0.19
N VAL A 5 10.86 -1.77 0.94
CA VAL A 5 10.91 -2.73 2.05
C VAL A 5 10.31 -4.07 1.63
N CYS A 6 9.27 -4.04 0.79
CA CYS A 6 8.74 -5.21 0.10
C CYS A 6 9.42 -5.34 -1.28
N LYS A 7 10.51 -6.08 -1.38
CA LYS A 7 11.32 -6.10 -2.61
C LYS A 7 10.63 -6.77 -3.79
N ASP A 8 10.26 -8.03 -3.61
CA ASP A 8 9.66 -8.87 -4.65
C ASP A 8 8.36 -9.48 -4.14
N LEU A 9 7.34 -9.47 -4.97
CA LEU A 9 6.05 -10.11 -4.66
C LEU A 9 6.13 -11.60 -4.98
N LYS A 10 6.85 -12.35 -4.19
CA LYS A 10 7.08 -13.79 -4.33
C LYS A 10 7.02 -14.49 -2.98
N HIS A 11 6.85 -15.80 -3.00
CA HIS A 11 6.85 -16.67 -1.81
C HIS A 11 5.79 -16.28 -0.76
N ASP A 12 6.09 -16.44 0.51
CA ASP A 12 5.18 -16.15 1.61
C ASP A 12 5.25 -14.67 1.99
N VAL A 13 4.16 -13.94 1.80
CA VAL A 13 4.01 -12.54 2.17
C VAL A 13 2.81 -12.34 3.10
N LEU A 14 2.85 -11.30 3.92
CA LEU A 14 1.73 -10.92 4.77
C LEU A 14 1.16 -9.57 4.31
N LEU A 15 -0.14 -9.54 4.07
CA LEU A 15 -0.92 -8.30 4.02
C LEU A 15 -1.49 -8.05 5.41
N TYR A 16 -0.94 -7.06 6.12
CA TYR A 16 -1.42 -6.65 7.44
C TYR A 16 -2.10 -5.31 7.36
N TYR A 17 -3.33 -5.21 7.83
CA TYR A 17 -4.06 -3.96 7.78
C TYR A 17 -4.64 -3.57 9.14
N ILE A 18 -4.65 -2.27 9.40
CA ILE A 18 -5.03 -1.68 10.68
C ILE A 18 -6.24 -0.79 10.46
N PHE A 19 -7.34 -1.06 11.14
CA PHE A 19 -8.52 -0.22 11.12
C PHE A 19 -8.31 1.01 11.99
N VAL A 20 -8.45 2.19 11.39
CA VAL A 20 -8.20 3.48 12.05
C VAL A 20 -9.43 4.37 11.99
N ASP A 21 -9.88 4.80 13.15
CA ASP A 21 -10.88 5.85 13.29
C ASP A 21 -10.23 7.23 13.39
N ASN A 22 -10.91 8.20 12.82
CA ASN A 22 -10.53 9.59 12.96
C ASN A 22 -11.80 10.47 13.00
N LYS A 23 -11.68 11.65 13.59
CA LYS A 23 -12.83 12.57 13.81
C LYS A 23 -13.46 13.09 12.52
N THR A 24 -12.77 12.99 11.38
CA THR A 24 -13.22 13.53 10.10
C THR A 24 -13.70 12.46 9.13
N THR A 25 -13.64 11.18 9.51
CA THR A 25 -14.16 10.06 8.75
C THR A 25 -15.34 9.42 9.48
N SER A 26 -16.10 8.57 8.79
CA SER A 26 -17.14 7.78 9.42
C SER A 26 -16.53 6.77 10.40
N PRO A 27 -17.16 6.50 11.53
CA PRO A 27 -16.71 5.43 12.41
C PRO A 27 -16.86 4.07 11.73
N TRP A 28 -15.98 3.14 12.08
CA TRP A 28 -16.09 1.77 11.63
C TRP A 28 -17.26 1.07 12.30
N THR A 29 -18.10 0.42 11.50
CA THR A 29 -19.12 -0.52 11.97
C THR A 29 -18.64 -1.94 11.75
N GLU A 30 -19.22 -2.92 12.45
CA GLU A 30 -18.92 -4.34 12.22
C GLU A 30 -19.15 -4.75 10.75
N TYR A 31 -20.21 -4.24 10.15
CA TYR A 31 -20.52 -4.46 8.74
C TYR A 31 -19.39 -3.94 7.82
N ASP A 32 -18.89 -2.75 8.08
CA ASP A 32 -17.81 -2.15 7.28
C ASP A 32 -16.51 -2.93 7.41
N ILE A 33 -16.20 -3.35 8.62
CA ILE A 33 -15.02 -4.17 8.91
C ILE A 33 -15.14 -5.50 8.15
N GLN A 34 -16.27 -6.20 8.29
CA GLN A 34 -16.49 -7.49 7.63
C GLN A 34 -16.45 -7.34 6.10
N SER A 35 -17.11 -6.33 5.55
CA SER A 35 -17.10 -6.03 4.11
C SER A 35 -15.66 -5.77 3.59
N THR A 36 -14.85 -5.06 4.38
CA THR A 36 -13.44 -4.82 4.04
C THR A 36 -12.62 -6.13 4.08
N VAL A 37 -12.81 -6.94 5.12
CA VAL A 37 -12.13 -8.25 5.22
C VAL A 37 -12.48 -9.15 4.04
N ASP A 38 -13.75 -9.18 3.62
CA ASP A 38 -14.17 -9.99 2.48
C ASP A 38 -13.61 -9.45 1.16
N SER A 39 -13.52 -8.14 0.99
CA SER A 39 -12.86 -7.52 -0.16
C SER A 39 -11.36 -7.83 -0.21
N VAL A 40 -10.67 -7.82 0.93
CA VAL A 40 -9.26 -8.25 1.02
C VAL A 40 -9.09 -9.69 0.58
N LYS A 41 -9.96 -10.61 1.04
CA LYS A 41 -9.90 -12.01 0.61
C LYS A 41 -10.10 -12.20 -0.90
N VAL A 42 -10.98 -11.39 -1.50
CA VAL A 42 -11.19 -11.41 -2.96
C VAL A 42 -9.96 -10.89 -3.70
N ALA A 43 -9.38 -9.78 -3.22
CA ALA A 43 -8.15 -9.22 -3.78
C ALA A 43 -6.98 -10.21 -3.73
N ILE A 44 -6.77 -10.87 -2.58
CA ILE A 44 -5.72 -11.86 -2.39
C ILE A 44 -5.88 -13.04 -3.36
N ARG A 45 -7.08 -13.61 -3.46
CA ARG A 45 -7.34 -14.73 -4.39
C ARG A 45 -7.03 -14.34 -5.84
N TRP A 46 -7.39 -13.13 -6.24
CA TRP A 46 -7.08 -12.63 -7.56
C TRP A 46 -5.57 -12.47 -7.78
N LEU A 47 -4.84 -11.89 -6.82
CA LEU A 47 -3.38 -11.72 -6.89
C LEU A 47 -2.66 -13.07 -7.00
N GLU A 48 -3.04 -14.05 -6.18
CA GLU A 48 -2.48 -15.40 -6.23
C GLU A 48 -2.82 -16.12 -7.55
N GLU A 49 -4.01 -15.86 -8.11
CA GLU A 49 -4.38 -16.36 -9.43
C GLU A 49 -3.53 -15.74 -10.54
N GLN A 50 -3.28 -14.42 -10.50
CA GLN A 50 -2.38 -13.76 -11.45
C GLN A 50 -0.95 -14.29 -11.33
N ALA A 51 -0.44 -14.50 -10.11
CA ALA A 51 0.86 -15.10 -9.88
C ALA A 51 0.96 -16.51 -10.47
N ARG A 52 -0.06 -17.35 -10.23
CA ARG A 52 -0.14 -18.72 -10.79
C ARG A 52 -0.13 -18.72 -12.32
N LYS A 53 -0.88 -17.80 -12.97
CA LYS A 53 -0.88 -17.66 -14.44
C LYS A 53 0.51 -17.31 -14.99
N ASN A 54 1.34 -16.65 -14.19
CA ASN A 54 2.69 -16.24 -14.54
C ASN A 54 3.78 -17.18 -13.97
N ASN A 55 3.41 -18.34 -13.43
CA ASN A 55 4.32 -19.32 -12.81
C ASN A 55 5.15 -18.74 -11.65
N VAL A 56 4.60 -17.78 -10.91
CA VAL A 56 5.25 -17.17 -9.75
C VAL A 56 4.76 -17.85 -8.48
N PRO A 57 5.67 -18.35 -7.62
CA PRO A 57 5.30 -18.91 -6.33
C PRO A 57 4.92 -17.77 -5.37
N LEU A 58 3.64 -17.54 -5.20
CA LEU A 58 3.11 -16.50 -4.32
C LEU A 58 2.05 -17.10 -3.39
N LYS A 59 2.19 -16.83 -2.10
CA LYS A 59 1.18 -17.11 -1.09
C LYS A 59 1.00 -15.89 -0.20
N ILE A 60 -0.19 -15.35 -0.16
CA ILE A 60 -0.51 -14.15 0.61
C ILE A 60 -1.31 -14.54 1.85
N LYS A 61 -0.67 -14.46 3.02
CA LYS A 61 -1.37 -14.47 4.30
C LYS A 61 -1.99 -13.11 4.54
N SER A 62 -3.11 -13.04 5.25
CA SER A 62 -3.68 -11.77 5.67
C SER A 62 -4.16 -11.82 7.10
N ASP A 63 -3.90 -10.73 7.82
CA ASP A 63 -4.46 -10.52 9.14
C ASP A 63 -4.64 -9.02 9.39
N TYR A 64 -5.40 -8.66 10.41
CA TYR A 64 -5.73 -7.29 10.68
C TYR A 64 -5.75 -6.97 12.18
N TYR A 65 -5.59 -5.70 12.47
CA TYR A 65 -5.72 -5.19 13.82
C TYR A 65 -7.03 -4.45 13.99
N ILE A 66 -7.82 -4.96 14.91
CA ILE A 66 -8.88 -4.26 15.61
C ILE A 66 -8.49 -4.33 17.09
N GLY A 67 -8.52 -3.20 17.78
CA GLY A 67 -8.16 -3.16 19.20
C GLY A 67 -9.10 -4.01 20.07
N PRO A 68 -8.81 -4.10 21.38
CA PRO A 68 -9.68 -4.79 22.34
C PRO A 68 -11.13 -4.28 22.23
N GLU A 69 -12.11 -5.17 22.39
CA GLU A 69 -13.54 -4.85 22.32
C GLU A 69 -13.98 -4.19 21.01
N PHE A 70 -13.35 -4.58 19.88
CA PHE A 70 -13.58 -3.98 18.56
C PHE A 70 -13.27 -2.47 18.48
N THR A 71 -12.55 -1.93 19.43
CA THR A 71 -12.10 -0.53 19.37
C THR A 71 -10.97 -0.37 18.38
N THR A 72 -11.24 0.32 17.30
CA THR A 72 -10.23 0.72 16.30
C THR A 72 -9.22 1.71 16.90
N VAL A 73 -8.09 1.88 16.23
CA VAL A 73 -7.12 2.90 16.66
C VAL A 73 -7.66 4.29 16.33
N ASN A 74 -8.03 5.07 17.34
CA ASN A 74 -8.47 6.45 17.12
C ASN A 74 -7.25 7.37 16.95
N ARG A 75 -7.05 7.85 15.72
CA ARG A 75 -5.98 8.79 15.39
C ARG A 75 -6.35 9.68 14.21
N ASN A 76 -6.39 10.98 14.45
CA ASN A 76 -6.72 11.93 13.38
C ASN A 76 -5.63 11.96 12.30
N LEU A 77 -6.07 11.90 11.05
CA LEU A 77 -5.21 12.12 9.90
C LEU A 77 -4.60 13.54 9.95
N PRO A 78 -3.38 13.74 9.48
CA PRO A 78 -2.79 15.06 9.36
C PRO A 78 -3.67 15.99 8.52
N GLN A 79 -3.79 17.25 8.94
CA GLN A 79 -4.53 18.26 8.21
C GLN A 79 -3.56 19.13 7.36
N PRO A 80 -4.01 19.69 6.22
CA PRO A 80 -5.42 19.88 5.78
C PRO A 80 -6.11 18.64 5.22
N SER A 81 -5.44 17.77 4.56
CA SER A 81 -5.86 16.41 4.19
C SER A 81 -4.62 15.61 3.86
N VAL A 82 -4.69 14.28 3.91
CA VAL A 82 -3.54 13.44 3.57
C VAL A 82 -3.08 13.72 2.14
N GLN A 83 -4.00 13.80 1.17
CA GLN A 83 -3.67 14.15 -0.21
C GLN A 83 -3.02 15.52 -0.32
N LYS A 84 -3.63 16.57 0.27
CA LYS A 84 -3.07 17.92 0.26
C LYS A 84 -1.72 18.01 0.97
N SER A 85 -1.54 17.26 2.06
CA SER A 85 -0.27 17.22 2.78
C SER A 85 0.86 16.60 1.97
N VAL A 86 0.53 15.72 1.02
CA VAL A 86 1.51 15.01 0.19
C VAL A 86 1.74 15.71 -1.16
N THR A 87 0.75 16.45 -1.68
CA THR A 87 0.81 17.00 -3.06
C THR A 87 1.09 18.51 -3.14
N GLU A 88 0.99 19.27 -2.03
CA GLU A 88 1.05 20.74 -2.07
C GLU A 88 2.13 21.33 -1.19
N PRO A 89 2.61 22.52 -1.47
CA PRO A 89 3.99 22.96 -1.75
C PRO A 89 5.00 22.51 -0.69
N ASN A 90 4.55 21.77 0.28
CA ASN A 90 5.31 21.22 1.40
C ASN A 90 5.29 19.69 1.42
N LEU A 91 5.47 19.03 0.28
CA LEU A 91 5.55 17.57 0.16
C LEU A 91 6.39 16.93 1.28
N LYS A 92 7.57 17.47 1.55
CA LYS A 92 8.45 17.01 2.63
C LYS A 92 7.78 17.06 4.00
N THR A 93 7.05 18.13 4.30
CA THR A 93 6.31 18.28 5.56
C THR A 93 5.13 17.32 5.61
N GLY A 94 4.40 17.17 4.52
CA GLY A 94 3.30 16.21 4.40
C GLY A 94 3.75 14.78 4.64
N LEU A 95 4.82 14.35 3.97
CA LEU A 95 5.42 13.02 4.16
C LEU A 95 5.89 12.79 5.60
N LYS A 96 6.54 13.79 6.21
CA LYS A 96 6.93 13.72 7.61
C LYS A 96 5.72 13.52 8.53
N ASN A 97 4.66 14.31 8.34
CA ASN A 97 3.47 14.26 9.18
C ASN A 97 2.73 12.90 9.07
N ILE A 98 2.57 12.38 7.85
CA ILE A 98 1.91 11.09 7.66
C ILE A 98 2.77 9.93 8.19
N ASN A 99 4.09 10.02 8.07
CA ASN A 99 5.00 9.05 8.66
C ASN A 99 4.92 9.05 10.20
N MET A 100 4.88 10.23 10.84
CA MET A 100 4.68 10.35 12.28
C MET A 100 3.32 9.83 12.73
N TRP A 101 2.28 10.04 11.91
CA TRP A 101 0.94 9.51 12.16
C TRP A 101 0.95 7.98 12.15
N ALA A 102 1.52 7.37 11.11
CA ALA A 102 1.61 5.92 10.97
C ALA A 102 2.47 5.28 12.10
N ASP A 103 3.59 5.91 12.45
CA ASP A 103 4.46 5.43 13.53
C ASP A 103 3.77 5.47 14.91
N ALA A 104 2.95 6.50 15.15
CA ALA A 104 2.19 6.59 16.41
C ALA A 104 1.08 5.51 16.48
N ILE A 105 0.47 5.12 15.35
CA ILE A 105 -0.47 3.99 15.30
C ILE A 105 0.28 2.69 15.55
N ALA A 106 1.39 2.47 14.84
CA ALA A 106 2.23 1.29 15.03
C ALA A 106 2.71 1.13 16.48
N LYS A 107 3.03 2.24 17.17
CA LYS A 107 3.33 2.23 18.61
C LYS A 107 2.17 1.69 19.44
N ARG A 108 0.93 2.15 19.17
CA ARG A 108 -0.26 1.70 19.90
C ARG A 108 -0.54 0.22 19.67
N VAL A 109 -0.50 -0.20 18.40
CA VAL A 109 -0.65 -1.62 18.02
C VAL A 109 0.43 -2.47 18.71
N GLY A 110 1.68 -2.05 18.62
CA GLY A 110 2.81 -2.74 19.23
C GLY A 110 2.67 -2.87 20.77
N THR A 111 2.13 -1.84 21.45
CA THR A 111 1.84 -1.91 22.89
C THR A 111 0.80 -2.98 23.20
N THR A 112 -0.27 -3.07 22.38
CA THR A 112 -1.31 -4.10 22.57
C THR A 112 -0.80 -5.51 22.25
N LEU A 113 0.10 -5.64 21.28
CA LEU A 113 0.75 -6.91 20.92
C LEU A 113 1.93 -7.27 21.84
N ASN A 114 2.18 -6.47 22.87
CA ASN A 114 3.32 -6.62 23.82
C ASN A 114 4.69 -6.62 23.14
N ILE A 115 4.83 -5.89 22.04
CA ILE A 115 6.14 -5.67 21.40
C ILE A 115 6.97 -4.77 22.30
N ALA A 116 8.05 -5.28 22.86
CA ALA A 116 8.85 -4.54 23.79
C ALA A 116 9.54 -3.35 23.09
N ALA A 117 9.48 -2.16 23.71
CA ALA A 117 10.15 -0.97 23.18
C ALA A 117 11.68 -1.11 23.17
N LYS A 118 12.22 -2.09 23.90
CA LYS A 118 13.65 -2.41 23.99
C LYS A 118 14.11 -3.44 22.95
N ASP A 119 13.18 -4.13 22.29
CA ASP A 119 13.53 -5.14 21.32
C ASP A 119 14.20 -4.45 20.14
N GLY A 120 15.49 -4.72 19.98
CA GLY A 120 16.26 -4.29 18.84
C GLY A 120 15.85 -5.10 17.61
N ILE A 121 16.07 -4.53 16.46
CA ILE A 121 16.06 -5.27 15.20
C ILE A 121 17.52 -5.43 14.79
N PRO A 122 18.00 -6.66 14.50
CA PRO A 122 19.35 -6.85 14.01
C PRO A 122 19.64 -5.87 12.87
N ASP A 123 20.82 -5.24 12.90
CA ASP A 123 21.28 -4.29 11.89
C ASP A 123 20.50 -2.97 11.75
N VAL A 124 19.50 -2.73 12.59
CA VAL A 124 18.75 -1.46 12.62
C VAL A 124 19.06 -0.69 13.90
N LYS A 125 19.78 0.42 13.73
CA LYS A 125 20.10 1.31 14.85
C LYS A 125 18.88 2.18 15.20
N ASN A 126 18.39 2.10 16.43
CA ASN A 126 17.23 2.85 16.91
C ASN A 126 15.96 2.64 16.07
N PRO A 127 15.42 1.42 16.00
CA PRO A 127 14.27 1.11 15.17
C PRO A 127 13.03 1.91 15.61
N LYS A 128 12.30 2.43 14.63
CA LYS A 128 11.01 3.10 14.81
C LYS A 128 9.91 2.06 15.13
N ASN A 129 8.74 2.54 15.56
CA ASN A 129 7.65 1.63 15.92
C ASN A 129 7.11 0.84 14.73
N LYS A 130 7.07 1.45 13.53
CA LYS A 130 6.69 0.73 12.30
C LYS A 130 7.66 -0.42 11.99
N GLU A 131 8.96 -0.17 12.11
CA GLU A 131 10.00 -1.20 11.87
C GLU A 131 9.86 -2.36 12.86
N ARG A 132 9.66 -2.06 14.14
CA ARG A 132 9.43 -3.10 15.16
C ARG A 132 8.16 -3.90 14.89
N LEU A 133 7.08 -3.23 14.49
CA LEU A 133 5.84 -3.90 14.11
C LEU A 133 6.05 -4.84 12.92
N ILE A 134 6.71 -4.38 11.87
CA ILE A 134 7.01 -5.21 10.69
C ILE A 134 7.90 -6.41 11.06
N ALA A 135 8.94 -6.20 11.85
CA ALA A 135 9.82 -7.29 12.28
C ALA A 135 9.05 -8.34 13.09
N TYR A 136 8.24 -7.90 14.04
CA TYR A 136 7.38 -8.77 14.84
C TYR A 136 6.41 -9.57 13.97
N LEU A 137 5.73 -8.91 13.05
CA LEU A 137 4.77 -9.56 12.15
C LEU A 137 5.48 -10.57 11.25
N ARG A 138 6.62 -10.21 10.65
CA ARG A 138 7.40 -11.12 9.82
C ARG A 138 7.77 -12.39 10.57
N ASP A 139 8.26 -12.24 11.80
CA ASP A 139 8.70 -13.35 12.62
C ASP A 139 7.51 -14.19 13.13
N THR A 140 6.40 -13.54 13.50
CA THR A 140 5.19 -14.22 13.97
C THR A 140 4.54 -15.05 12.87
N TYR A 141 4.43 -14.49 11.66
CA TYR A 141 3.76 -15.15 10.53
C TYR A 141 4.70 -16.00 9.68
N GLN A 142 6.02 -15.97 9.96
CA GLN A 142 7.04 -16.67 9.18
C GLN A 142 6.89 -16.34 7.68
N VAL A 143 7.06 -15.06 7.34
CA VAL A 143 6.94 -14.52 5.99
C VAL A 143 8.19 -13.74 5.60
N GLU A 144 8.44 -13.63 4.30
CA GLU A 144 9.59 -12.90 3.79
C GLU A 144 9.38 -11.38 3.81
N SER A 145 8.13 -10.94 3.59
CA SER A 145 7.78 -9.53 3.57
C SER A 145 6.39 -9.25 4.15
N VAL A 146 6.18 -8.01 4.59
CA VAL A 146 4.92 -7.54 5.16
C VAL A 146 4.49 -6.25 4.47
N ALA A 147 3.34 -6.27 3.83
CA ALA A 147 2.67 -5.09 3.30
C ALA A 147 1.74 -4.50 4.37
N LEU A 148 1.97 -3.24 4.74
CA LEU A 148 1.22 -2.55 5.79
C LEU A 148 0.22 -1.57 5.17
N ILE A 149 -1.06 -1.74 5.49
CA ILE A 149 -2.13 -0.83 5.04
C ILE A 149 -2.90 -0.29 6.25
N PHE A 150 -3.11 1.02 6.29
CA PHE A 150 -4.00 1.67 7.24
C PHE A 150 -5.36 1.90 6.57
N MET A 151 -6.39 1.28 7.10
CA MET A 151 -7.77 1.41 6.60
C MET A 151 -8.49 2.52 7.36
N VAL A 152 -9.04 3.49 6.64
CA VAL A 152 -9.88 4.57 7.20
C VAL A 152 -11.26 4.50 6.58
N ASN A 153 -12.30 4.73 7.37
CA ASN A 153 -13.68 4.65 6.88
C ASN A 153 -14.18 6.02 6.40
N ASN A 154 -14.27 6.21 5.09
CA ASN A 154 -14.62 7.52 4.51
C ASN A 154 -15.84 7.42 3.58
N TYR A 155 -17.01 7.17 4.14
CA TYR A 155 -18.25 6.93 3.39
C TYR A 155 -18.76 8.13 2.58
N PHE A 156 -18.46 9.36 2.99
CA PHE A 156 -19.18 10.55 2.51
C PHE A 156 -18.28 11.67 2.02
N LYS A 157 -16.99 11.41 1.91
CA LYS A 157 -15.98 12.39 1.48
C LYS A 157 -15.11 11.81 0.38
N ASN A 158 -14.24 12.62 -0.17
CA ASN A 158 -13.27 12.18 -1.17
C ASN A 158 -12.50 10.96 -0.65
N ASP A 159 -12.48 9.93 -1.46
CA ASP A 159 -11.79 8.70 -1.14
C ASP A 159 -10.28 8.95 -0.96
N ILE A 160 -9.68 8.18 -0.09
CA ILE A 160 -8.27 8.25 0.22
C ILE A 160 -7.61 6.98 -0.29
N SER A 161 -6.72 7.14 -1.24
CA SER A 161 -5.82 6.09 -1.70
C SER A 161 -4.44 6.72 -1.84
N ILE A 162 -3.59 6.52 -0.85
CA ILE A 162 -2.26 7.12 -0.80
C ILE A 162 -1.27 6.05 -0.41
N GLN A 163 -0.29 5.88 -1.28
CA GLN A 163 0.90 5.13 -0.96
C GLN A 163 1.98 6.09 -0.48
N ILE A 164 2.61 5.76 0.62
CA ILE A 164 3.75 6.49 1.13
C ILE A 164 5.02 5.69 0.82
N ASN A 165 5.62 6.04 -0.30
CA ASN A 165 6.99 5.68 -0.61
C ASN A 165 7.89 6.66 0.10
N THR A 166 8.85 6.16 0.83
CA THR A 166 9.83 7.03 1.44
C THR A 166 11.01 7.15 0.48
N PHE A 167 11.50 8.36 0.29
CA PHE A 167 12.78 8.58 -0.40
C PHE A 167 13.97 8.06 0.42
N ASN A 168 13.71 7.71 1.68
CA ASN A 168 14.68 7.10 2.57
C ASN A 168 14.53 5.58 2.51
N THR A 169 15.57 4.91 2.05
CA THR A 169 15.63 3.44 1.92
C THR A 169 15.47 2.67 3.24
N GLU A 170 15.43 3.38 4.36
CA GLU A 170 15.36 2.81 5.70
C GLU A 170 13.98 2.93 6.36
N ASP A 171 13.02 3.62 5.72
CA ASP A 171 11.67 3.76 6.28
C ASP A 171 10.71 2.69 5.73
N VAL A 172 9.82 2.20 6.59
CA VAL A 172 8.74 1.29 6.22
C VAL A 172 7.74 2.01 5.33
N GLU A 173 7.52 1.50 4.15
CA GLU A 173 6.45 1.95 3.25
C GLU A 173 5.09 1.43 3.71
N PHE A 174 4.05 2.19 3.43
CA PHE A 174 2.68 1.82 3.79
C PHE A 174 1.67 2.52 2.88
N ALA A 175 0.46 2.00 2.83
CA ALA A 175 -0.67 2.67 2.19
C ALA A 175 -1.70 3.14 3.22
N VAL A 176 -2.44 4.22 2.88
CA VAL A 176 -3.63 4.66 3.60
C VAL A 176 -4.80 4.60 2.63
N VAL A 177 -5.79 3.78 2.91
CA VAL A 177 -6.85 3.44 1.97
C VAL A 177 -8.21 3.58 2.65
N SER A 178 -9.15 4.25 1.97
CA SER A 178 -10.55 4.33 2.41
C SER A 178 -11.49 3.49 1.55
N TYR A 179 -11.02 3.02 0.42
CA TYR A 179 -11.79 2.18 -0.47
C TYR A 179 -11.93 0.75 0.05
N LYS A 180 -13.10 0.17 -0.22
CA LYS A 180 -13.43 -1.19 0.19
C LYS A 180 -13.54 -2.16 -0.99
N TYR A 181 -13.29 -1.69 -2.20
CA TYR A 181 -13.39 -2.55 -3.39
C TYR A 181 -12.14 -3.41 -3.56
N PRO A 182 -12.29 -4.67 -3.94
CA PRO A 182 -11.16 -5.57 -4.12
C PRO A 182 -10.10 -5.07 -5.09
N ALA A 183 -10.49 -4.34 -6.15
CA ALA A 183 -9.55 -3.81 -7.14
C ALA A 183 -8.63 -2.74 -6.53
N GLU A 184 -9.17 -1.81 -5.73
CA GLU A 184 -8.35 -0.80 -5.05
C GLU A 184 -7.43 -1.41 -4.01
N ILE A 185 -7.89 -2.44 -3.31
CA ILE A 185 -7.05 -3.15 -2.34
C ILE A 185 -5.88 -3.82 -3.06
N ALA A 186 -6.14 -4.54 -4.16
CA ALA A 186 -5.10 -5.17 -4.96
C ALA A 186 -4.13 -4.14 -5.56
N HIS A 187 -4.64 -3.03 -6.10
CA HIS A 187 -3.87 -1.92 -6.63
C HIS A 187 -2.91 -1.33 -5.59
N ASN A 188 -3.44 -0.96 -4.42
CA ASN A 188 -2.62 -0.39 -3.34
C ASN A 188 -1.61 -1.39 -2.77
N PHE A 189 -1.96 -2.67 -2.74
CA PHE A 189 -1.04 -3.72 -2.36
C PHE A 189 0.13 -3.82 -3.36
N LEU A 190 -0.15 -3.79 -4.66
CA LEU A 190 0.90 -3.83 -5.70
C LEU A 190 1.85 -2.63 -5.63
N HIS A 191 1.34 -1.44 -5.27
CA HIS A 191 2.19 -0.28 -5.04
C HIS A 191 3.27 -0.54 -3.98
N LEU A 192 2.94 -1.26 -2.91
CA LEU A 192 3.90 -1.60 -1.86
C LEU A 192 5.01 -2.54 -2.34
N TYR A 193 4.86 -3.14 -3.52
CA TYR A 193 5.87 -3.94 -4.21
C TYR A 193 6.50 -3.23 -5.41
N GLY A 194 6.26 -1.94 -5.58
CA GLY A 194 6.92 -1.12 -6.58
C GLY A 194 6.14 -0.87 -7.86
N ALA A 195 4.89 -1.35 -7.97
CA ALA A 195 4.03 -1.03 -9.11
C ALA A 195 3.79 0.49 -9.22
N ALA A 196 3.72 0.99 -10.44
CA ALA A 196 3.54 2.41 -10.73
C ALA A 196 2.16 2.67 -11.35
N ASP A 197 1.54 3.79 -10.97
CA ASP A 197 0.30 4.25 -11.60
C ASP A 197 0.48 4.47 -13.10
N MET A 198 -0.53 4.09 -13.89
CA MET A 198 -0.58 4.26 -15.34
C MET A 198 -1.65 5.25 -15.78
N TYR A 199 -2.18 6.06 -14.87
CA TYR A 199 -3.20 7.09 -15.10
C TYR A 199 -2.75 8.44 -14.55
N GLU A 200 -3.56 9.47 -14.72
CA GLU A 200 -3.23 10.80 -14.23
C GLU A 200 -3.20 10.83 -12.71
N THR A 201 -2.07 11.26 -12.18
CA THR A 201 -1.88 11.49 -10.74
C THR A 201 -1.28 12.87 -10.51
N ALA A 202 -1.18 13.31 -9.26
CA ALA A 202 -0.48 14.56 -8.92
C ALA A 202 0.97 14.59 -9.43
N PHE A 203 1.58 13.42 -9.65
CA PHE A 203 2.96 13.25 -10.08
C PHE A 203 3.11 12.87 -11.56
N ARG A 204 2.02 12.51 -12.22
CA ARG A 204 1.98 12.12 -13.63
C ARG A 204 0.88 12.91 -14.35
N ARG A 205 1.27 13.85 -15.19
CA ARG A 205 0.35 14.77 -15.89
C ARG A 205 0.60 14.85 -17.40
N ASN A 206 1.24 13.85 -17.97
CA ASN A 206 1.49 13.83 -19.42
C ASN A 206 0.40 13.04 -20.14
N ASP A 207 -0.62 13.73 -20.62
CA ASP A 207 -1.80 13.14 -21.27
C ASP A 207 -1.43 12.20 -22.44
N SER A 208 -0.46 12.57 -23.27
CA SER A 208 -0.07 11.73 -24.40
C SER A 208 0.55 10.41 -23.99
N LYS A 209 1.27 10.38 -22.89
CA LYS A 209 1.82 9.14 -22.31
C LYS A 209 0.74 8.30 -21.65
N ILE A 210 -0.20 8.94 -20.94
CA ILE A 210 -1.35 8.26 -20.33
C ILE A 210 -2.21 7.60 -21.41
N ASP A 211 -2.51 8.33 -22.50
CA ASP A 211 -3.25 7.78 -23.65
C ASP A 211 -2.54 6.58 -24.29
N GLN A 212 -1.20 6.62 -24.36
CA GLN A 212 -0.43 5.48 -24.86
C GLN A 212 -0.49 4.30 -23.92
N LEU A 213 -0.36 4.53 -22.60
CA LEU A 213 -0.48 3.49 -21.59
C LEU A 213 -1.86 2.83 -21.61
N GLN A 214 -2.94 3.61 -21.73
CA GLN A 214 -4.31 3.08 -21.85
C GLN A 214 -4.49 2.19 -23.10
N LYS A 215 -3.87 2.56 -24.21
CA LYS A 215 -3.92 1.77 -25.45
C LYS A 215 -3.12 0.47 -25.34
N LEU A 216 -1.97 0.52 -24.67
CA LEU A 216 -1.07 -0.63 -24.49
C LEU A 216 -1.59 -1.60 -23.43
N PHE A 217 -2.17 -1.08 -22.37
CA PHE A 217 -2.54 -1.85 -21.17
C PHE A 217 -4.01 -1.55 -20.74
N PRO A 218 -5.01 -1.79 -21.58
CA PRO A 218 -6.39 -1.37 -21.30
C PRO A 218 -7.01 -2.08 -20.09
N ASN A 219 -6.52 -3.27 -19.75
CA ASN A 219 -7.01 -4.09 -18.65
C ASN A 219 -6.09 -4.09 -17.43
N GLU A 220 -5.07 -3.25 -17.42
CA GLU A 220 -4.10 -3.19 -16.32
C GLU A 220 -4.74 -2.75 -15.02
N ILE A 221 -4.40 -3.45 -13.94
CA ILE A 221 -4.84 -3.11 -12.58
C ILE A 221 -4.29 -1.75 -12.12
N MET A 222 -3.11 -1.35 -12.61
CA MET A 222 -2.47 -0.08 -12.28
C MET A 222 -2.99 1.12 -13.09
N MET A 223 -3.96 0.93 -13.97
CA MET A 223 -4.86 1.99 -14.42
C MET A 223 -5.80 2.37 -13.26
N GLU A 224 -6.57 3.45 -13.41
CA GLU A 224 -7.49 3.89 -12.35
C GLU A 224 -8.40 2.74 -11.90
N PRO A 225 -8.27 2.27 -10.65
CA PRO A 225 -8.94 1.04 -10.19
C PRO A 225 -10.37 1.30 -9.68
N TYR A 226 -10.79 2.56 -9.58
CA TYR A 226 -12.03 2.96 -8.94
C TYR A 226 -13.25 2.24 -9.54
N ALA A 227 -14.01 1.57 -8.67
CA ALA A 227 -15.20 0.78 -9.00
C ALA A 227 -15.02 -0.29 -10.10
N ARG A 228 -13.78 -0.63 -10.50
CA ARG A 228 -13.52 -1.70 -11.47
C ARG A 228 -13.70 -3.07 -10.81
N LYS A 229 -14.22 -4.00 -11.58
CA LYS A 229 -14.27 -5.41 -11.16
C LYS A 229 -12.94 -6.07 -11.48
N LEU A 230 -12.42 -6.88 -10.57
CA LEU A 230 -11.19 -7.66 -10.80
C LEU A 230 -11.31 -8.62 -12.00
N THR A 231 -12.53 -9.06 -12.32
CA THR A 231 -12.79 -9.89 -13.51
C THR A 231 -12.42 -9.12 -14.78
N GLY A 232 -11.48 -9.63 -15.52
CA GLY A 232 -10.97 -9.00 -16.75
C GLY A 232 -9.79 -8.05 -16.53
N LEU A 233 -9.40 -7.77 -15.27
CA LEU A 233 -8.15 -7.08 -14.99
C LEU A 233 -6.96 -8.04 -15.05
N GLU A 234 -5.80 -7.49 -15.36
CA GLU A 234 -4.54 -8.21 -15.47
C GLU A 234 -3.38 -7.40 -14.88
N ILE A 235 -2.27 -8.05 -14.68
CA ILE A 235 -0.99 -7.43 -14.32
C ILE A 235 -0.11 -7.50 -15.57
N SER A 236 0.13 -6.36 -16.23
CA SER A 236 0.96 -6.29 -17.44
C SER A 236 2.39 -6.74 -17.20
N ASP A 237 3.10 -7.04 -18.27
CA ASP A 237 4.50 -7.44 -18.21
C ASP A 237 5.42 -6.38 -17.59
N TYR A 238 5.10 -5.10 -17.77
CA TYR A 238 5.82 -4.01 -17.12
C TYR A 238 5.57 -3.98 -15.61
N THR A 239 4.33 -4.09 -15.16
CA THR A 239 4.02 -4.19 -13.73
C THR A 239 4.65 -5.44 -13.13
N GLN A 240 4.63 -6.58 -13.84
CA GLN A 240 5.30 -7.81 -13.42
C GLN A 240 6.81 -7.60 -13.20
N TYR A 241 7.47 -6.82 -14.06
CA TYR A 241 8.87 -6.44 -13.86
C TYR A 241 9.04 -5.60 -12.59
N LEU A 242 8.21 -4.58 -12.38
CA LEU A 242 8.29 -3.68 -11.23
C LEU A 242 8.12 -4.40 -9.88
N ILE A 243 7.24 -5.40 -9.83
CA ILE A 243 6.95 -6.18 -8.62
C ILE A 243 7.85 -7.43 -8.47
N GLY A 244 8.87 -7.56 -9.32
CA GLY A 244 9.87 -8.62 -9.25
C GLY A 244 9.46 -9.97 -9.85
N TRP A 245 8.35 -10.05 -10.61
CA TRP A 245 7.94 -11.31 -11.27
C TRP A 245 8.75 -11.61 -12.53
N LYS A 246 9.24 -10.57 -13.22
CA LYS A 246 10.10 -10.65 -14.40
C LYS A 246 11.45 -9.97 -14.14
N ASN A 247 12.47 -10.41 -14.83
CA ASN A 247 13.81 -9.83 -14.75
C ASN A 247 14.06 -8.71 -15.78
N ASP A 248 13.21 -8.66 -16.80
CA ASP A 248 13.30 -7.72 -17.93
C ASP A 248 11.92 -7.18 -18.32
N TYR A 249 11.94 -6.10 -19.08
CA TYR A 249 10.75 -5.49 -19.68
C TYR A 249 11.10 -4.98 -21.08
N ASN A 250 10.07 -4.70 -21.89
CA ASN A 250 10.29 -4.09 -23.20
C ASN A 250 10.85 -2.67 -23.04
N PRO A 251 12.07 -2.36 -23.50
CA PRO A 251 12.69 -1.04 -23.34
C PRO A 251 11.87 0.11 -23.92
N ALA A 252 10.96 -0.15 -24.87
CA ALA A 252 10.05 0.86 -25.41
C ALA A 252 9.13 1.48 -24.33
N TYR A 253 8.89 0.77 -23.23
CA TYR A 253 8.05 1.27 -22.12
C TYR A 253 8.77 2.31 -21.25
N GLU A 254 10.10 2.32 -21.23
CA GLU A 254 10.88 3.23 -20.38
C GLU A 254 10.47 4.70 -20.58
N SER A 255 10.31 5.12 -21.83
CA SER A 255 9.92 6.50 -22.17
C SER A 255 8.52 6.88 -21.65
N LEU A 256 7.64 5.90 -21.43
CA LEU A 256 6.29 6.12 -20.92
C LEU A 256 6.27 6.38 -19.40
N PHE A 257 7.27 5.86 -18.69
CA PHE A 257 7.37 5.94 -17.22
C PHE A 257 8.38 6.96 -16.71
N THR A 258 9.25 7.49 -17.58
CA THR A 258 10.18 8.57 -17.26
C THR A 258 9.50 9.92 -17.46
N ASP A 259 8.71 10.38 -16.50
CA ASP A 259 8.30 11.76 -16.46
C ASP A 259 9.43 12.61 -15.86
N ARG A 260 9.77 13.72 -16.55
CA ARG A 260 10.74 14.72 -16.04
C ARG A 260 10.22 15.50 -14.83
N ALA A 261 9.13 15.08 -14.22
CA ALA A 261 8.60 15.70 -13.04
C ALA A 261 9.42 15.25 -11.83
N TYR A 262 10.13 16.21 -11.29
CA TYR A 262 10.89 16.17 -10.03
C TYR A 262 12.32 15.61 -10.13
N ASN A 263 13.24 16.45 -10.62
CA ASN A 263 14.60 16.48 -10.05
C ASN A 263 14.45 17.07 -8.63
N PHE A 264 14.41 16.19 -7.62
CA PHE A 264 14.57 16.57 -6.23
C PHE A 264 16.07 16.56 -5.86
#